data_7d2999ea5be9f417693b92f3b3af79d4
#
_entry.id   7d2999ea5be9f417693b92f3b3af79d4
#
_cell.length_a   1.000
_cell.length_b   1.000
_cell.length_c   1.000
_cell.angle_alpha   90.00
_cell.angle_beta   90.00
_cell.angle_gamma   90.00
#
_symmetry.space_group_name_H-M   'P 1'
#
loop_
_entity.id
_entity.type
_entity.pdbx_description
1 polymer ?
#
loop_
_entity_poly.entity_id
_entity_poly.type
_entity_poly.pdbx_seq_one_letter_code
_entity_poly.pdbx_strand_id
1 'polypeptide(L)'
;MEPLLTFLKTTAQTADIICLQEVFASSERQDGVEVCTDMLEQIIPILQDYRFVYNSNVVEKLTSKISAKDLRYGNAIFIRKSLKFRGSQNQFIVKYPGDAFDLEAGDDHPRALQVVQLADEHDNNFAVANYHGYWSNGPKTDDEVRLEQSKRIREVLDGLGEPYILCGDFNLLPTTKSLDILRNGLVDMVQKYDLPTTRSSLYKRIDYAPFADYIFTSPEVKDAQFRALDDVVSDHLALELEFDLV
;
A
#
# COMPACT_ATOMS: atom_id res chain seq x y z
N MET A 1 -7.74 -13.81 9.09
CA MET A 1 -6.26 -13.80 9.33
C MET A 1 -5.55 -15.03 8.82
N GLU A 2 -5.95 -16.26 9.19
CA GLU A 2 -5.19 -17.49 8.83
C GLU A 2 -4.83 -17.61 7.34
N PRO A 3 -5.73 -17.35 6.36
CA PRO A 3 -5.34 -17.38 4.95
C PRO A 3 -4.25 -16.37 4.59
N LEU A 4 -4.32 -15.15 5.14
CA LEU A 4 -3.30 -14.12 4.92
C LEU A 4 -1.94 -14.53 5.51
N LEU A 5 -1.92 -15.08 6.73
CA LEU A 5 -0.68 -15.53 7.36
C LEU A 5 -0.02 -16.68 6.58
N THR A 6 -0.83 -17.62 6.07
CA THR A 6 -0.35 -18.70 5.21
C THR A 6 0.22 -18.18 3.91
N PHE A 7 -0.48 -17.25 3.25
CA PHE A 7 -0.02 -16.57 2.05
C PHE A 7 1.32 -15.85 2.28
N LEU A 8 1.41 -15.03 3.34
CA LEU A 8 2.65 -14.31 3.66
C LEU A 8 3.82 -15.26 3.94
N LYS A 9 3.58 -16.40 4.60
CA LYS A 9 4.60 -17.42 4.82
C LYS A 9 5.12 -18.02 3.53
N THR A 10 4.26 -18.21 2.53
CA THR A 10 4.66 -18.70 1.20
C THR A 10 5.40 -17.61 0.42
N THR A 11 4.83 -16.42 0.36
CA THR A 11 5.42 -15.25 -0.31
C THR A 11 6.81 -14.91 0.23
N ALA A 12 7.01 -15.06 1.55
CA ALA A 12 8.29 -14.82 2.20
C ALA A 12 9.41 -15.76 1.75
N GLN A 13 9.14 -16.79 0.96
CA GLN A 13 10.20 -17.65 0.41
C GLN A 13 10.93 -17.00 -0.77
N THR A 14 10.25 -16.13 -1.51
CA THR A 14 10.77 -15.54 -2.76
C THR A 14 10.79 -14.01 -2.76
N ALA A 15 9.80 -13.34 -2.15
CA ALA A 15 9.72 -11.88 -2.17
C ALA A 15 10.81 -11.23 -1.31
N ASP A 16 11.41 -10.14 -1.80
CA ASP A 16 12.37 -9.34 -1.04
C ASP A 16 11.72 -8.16 -0.33
N ILE A 17 10.60 -7.67 -0.87
CA ILE A 17 9.85 -6.54 -0.31
C ILE A 17 8.36 -6.88 -0.34
N ILE A 18 7.66 -6.64 0.78
CA ILE A 18 6.21 -6.86 0.91
C ILE A 18 5.60 -5.56 1.42
N CYS A 19 4.70 -4.97 0.63
CA CYS A 19 3.97 -3.74 0.95
C CYS A 19 2.53 -4.08 1.32
N LEU A 20 2.10 -3.69 2.51
CA LEU A 20 0.75 -3.93 3.02
C LEU A 20 0.06 -2.61 3.33
N GLN A 21 -1.23 -2.54 3.03
CA GLN A 21 -2.13 -1.47 3.43
C GLN A 21 -3.15 -2.03 4.44
N GLU A 22 -3.87 -1.15 5.14
CA GLU A 22 -4.89 -1.51 6.12
C GLU A 22 -4.37 -2.38 7.28
N VAL A 23 -3.12 -2.17 7.68
CA VAL A 23 -2.49 -2.93 8.76
C VAL A 23 -2.91 -2.35 10.10
N PHE A 24 -3.60 -3.17 10.89
CA PHE A 24 -3.89 -2.88 12.29
C PHE A 24 -2.73 -3.33 13.18
N ALA A 25 -2.45 -2.54 14.22
CA ALA A 25 -1.50 -2.88 15.26
C ALA A 25 -2.09 -2.50 16.63
N SER A 26 -2.06 -3.41 17.58
CA SER A 26 -2.51 -3.23 18.95
C SER A 26 -1.90 -4.28 19.84
N SER A 27 -1.57 -3.92 21.08
CA SER A 27 -1.06 -4.89 22.08
C SER A 27 -2.08 -5.96 22.47
N GLU A 28 -3.36 -5.73 22.18
CA GLU A 28 -4.46 -6.64 22.52
C GLU A 28 -5.44 -6.75 21.35
N ARG A 29 -5.89 -7.98 21.08
CA ARG A 29 -6.95 -8.22 20.11
C ARG A 29 -8.28 -7.74 20.69
N GLN A 30 -9.02 -6.94 19.92
CA GLN A 30 -10.37 -6.55 20.28
C GLN A 30 -11.37 -7.62 19.83
N ASP A 31 -12.17 -8.16 20.77
CA ASP A 31 -13.24 -9.08 20.47
C ASP A 31 -14.49 -8.37 19.96
N GLY A 32 -15.32 -9.09 19.18
CA GLY A 32 -16.62 -8.59 18.70
C GLY A 32 -16.54 -7.62 17.52
N VAL A 33 -15.34 -7.44 16.91
CA VAL A 33 -15.15 -6.70 15.66
C VAL A 33 -14.70 -7.63 14.53
N GLU A 34 -15.04 -7.27 13.29
CA GLU A 34 -14.72 -8.10 12.11
C GLU A 34 -13.23 -8.01 11.71
N VAL A 35 -12.51 -7.00 12.20
CA VAL A 35 -11.09 -6.78 11.88
C VAL A 35 -10.16 -7.41 12.92
N CYS A 36 -8.95 -7.74 12.49
CA CYS A 36 -7.90 -8.26 13.36
C CYS A 36 -7.05 -7.08 13.88
N THR A 37 -7.34 -6.58 15.07
CA THR A 37 -6.69 -5.37 15.63
C THR A 37 -5.21 -5.57 15.97
N ASP A 38 -4.76 -6.81 16.19
CA ASP A 38 -3.38 -7.23 16.45
C ASP A 38 -2.70 -7.84 15.20
N MET A 39 -3.10 -7.38 14.00
CA MET A 39 -2.64 -7.95 12.73
C MET A 39 -1.12 -7.90 12.58
N LEU A 40 -0.50 -6.75 12.84
CA LEU A 40 0.95 -6.56 12.72
C LEU A 40 1.70 -7.51 13.65
N GLU A 41 1.22 -7.66 14.89
CA GLU A 41 1.79 -8.53 15.92
C GLU A 41 1.76 -10.01 15.51
N GLN A 42 0.76 -10.42 14.70
CA GLN A 42 0.67 -11.78 14.14
C GLN A 42 1.56 -11.97 12.89
N ILE A 43 1.80 -10.92 12.12
CA ILE A 43 2.64 -10.98 10.90
C ILE A 43 4.13 -11.02 11.25
N ILE A 44 4.59 -10.23 12.24
CA ILE A 44 6.01 -10.13 12.60
C ILE A 44 6.68 -11.49 12.84
N PRO A 45 6.09 -12.43 13.59
CA PRO A 45 6.70 -13.75 13.81
C PRO A 45 6.86 -14.60 12.55
N ILE A 46 6.06 -14.36 11.52
CA ILE A 46 6.11 -15.07 10.23
C ILE A 46 7.23 -14.52 9.35
N LEU A 47 7.46 -13.20 9.40
CA LEU A 47 8.42 -12.48 8.58
C LEU A 47 9.72 -12.20 9.35
N GLN A 48 10.28 -13.21 10.04
CA GLN A 48 11.47 -13.06 10.91
C GLN A 48 12.73 -12.63 10.14
N ASP A 49 12.82 -12.98 8.85
CA ASP A 49 13.94 -12.61 7.98
C ASP A 49 13.80 -11.21 7.37
N TYR A 50 12.75 -10.50 7.76
CA TYR A 50 12.49 -9.15 7.32
C TYR A 50 12.72 -8.14 8.44
N ARG A 51 13.15 -6.94 8.05
CA ARG A 51 12.94 -5.69 8.79
C ARG A 51 11.59 -5.14 8.34
N PHE A 52 10.90 -4.44 9.21
CA PHE A 52 9.69 -3.73 8.80
C PHE A 52 9.75 -2.24 9.17
N VAL A 53 9.04 -1.45 8.39
CA VAL A 53 8.70 -0.06 8.68
C VAL A 53 7.18 0.02 8.71
N TYR A 54 6.64 0.46 9.82
CA TYR A 54 5.19 0.66 9.98
C TYR A 54 4.89 2.15 10.11
N ASN A 55 3.93 2.63 9.32
CA ASN A 55 3.43 3.99 9.39
C ASN A 55 1.98 3.99 9.88
N SER A 56 1.74 4.61 11.03
CA SER A 56 0.40 4.79 11.57
C SER A 56 -0.24 6.06 11.03
N ASN A 57 -1.34 5.92 10.31
CA ASN A 57 -2.17 7.03 9.85
C ASN A 57 -3.18 7.45 10.92
N VAL A 58 -3.64 6.49 11.74
CA VAL A 58 -4.63 6.67 12.80
C VAL A 58 -4.13 6.01 14.09
N VAL A 59 -4.38 6.66 15.21
CA VAL A 59 -4.08 6.16 16.56
C VAL A 59 -5.35 6.17 17.42
N GLU A 60 -5.41 5.25 18.39
CA GLU A 60 -6.45 5.09 19.42
C GLU A 60 -7.82 4.63 18.92
N LYS A 61 -8.37 5.23 17.88
CA LYS A 61 -9.74 4.94 17.43
C LYS A 61 -9.90 5.13 15.94
N LEU A 62 -10.36 4.11 15.23
CA LEU A 62 -10.69 4.19 13.82
C LEU A 62 -12.18 4.47 13.58
N THR A 63 -13.07 3.80 14.31
CA THR A 63 -14.53 4.00 14.27
C THR A 63 -15.09 3.92 15.69
N SER A 64 -16.41 4.14 15.84
CA SER A 64 -17.10 3.98 17.13
C SER A 64 -16.94 2.56 17.72
N LYS A 65 -16.72 1.55 16.87
CA LYS A 65 -16.59 0.13 17.23
C LYS A 65 -15.15 -0.38 17.29
N ILE A 66 -14.24 0.22 16.52
CA ILE A 66 -12.84 -0.22 16.42
C ILE A 66 -11.97 0.77 17.20
N SER A 67 -11.67 0.42 18.45
CA SER A 67 -10.99 1.28 19.43
C SER A 67 -10.19 0.46 20.46
N ALA A 68 -9.46 -0.57 20.00
CA ALA A 68 -8.62 -1.37 20.88
C ALA A 68 -7.55 -0.50 21.57
N LYS A 69 -7.06 -0.98 22.72
CA LYS A 69 -5.97 -0.32 23.42
C LYS A 69 -4.75 -0.20 22.53
N ASP A 70 -4.11 0.97 22.53
CA ASP A 70 -2.93 1.28 21.73
C ASP A 70 -3.15 1.01 20.22
N LEU A 71 -4.42 1.11 19.75
CA LEU A 71 -4.76 0.87 18.37
C LEU A 71 -4.02 1.83 17.46
N ARG A 72 -3.42 1.26 16.43
CA ARG A 72 -2.83 1.98 15.30
C ARG A 72 -3.34 1.34 14.01
N TYR A 73 -3.54 2.16 13.00
CA TYR A 73 -3.99 1.71 11.68
C TYR A 73 -3.20 2.45 10.61
N GLY A 74 -2.66 1.70 9.63
CA GLY A 74 -1.84 2.31 8.59
C GLY A 74 -1.25 1.32 7.61
N ASN A 75 -0.02 1.62 7.16
CA ASN A 75 0.70 0.84 6.14
C ASN A 75 1.98 0.22 6.72
N ALA A 76 2.40 -0.90 6.14
CA ALA A 76 3.66 -1.55 6.50
C ALA A 76 4.45 -1.93 5.24
N ILE A 77 5.77 -1.76 5.30
CA ILE A 77 6.71 -2.32 4.32
C ILE A 77 7.63 -3.28 5.07
N PHE A 78 7.64 -4.54 4.64
CA PHE A 78 8.58 -5.55 5.10
C PHE A 78 9.70 -5.70 4.08
N ILE A 79 10.94 -5.67 4.53
CA ILE A 79 12.15 -5.60 3.71
C ILE A 79 13.05 -6.75 4.13
N ARG A 80 13.38 -7.66 3.20
CA ARG A 80 14.31 -8.77 3.47
C ARG A 80 15.63 -8.22 4.01
N LYS A 81 16.16 -8.82 5.06
CA LYS A 81 17.39 -8.37 5.73
C LYS A 81 18.64 -8.41 4.87
N SER A 82 18.62 -9.11 3.73
CA SER A 82 19.69 -9.09 2.72
C SER A 82 19.78 -7.74 2.00
N LEU A 83 18.68 -7.00 1.84
CA LEU A 83 18.70 -5.65 1.30
C LEU A 83 19.25 -4.65 2.32
N LYS A 84 20.07 -3.73 1.84
CA LYS A 84 20.63 -2.66 2.68
C LYS A 84 19.59 -1.56 2.88
N PHE A 85 19.13 -1.40 4.11
CA PHE A 85 18.20 -0.32 4.48
C PHE A 85 18.98 0.99 4.70
N ARG A 86 18.65 2.03 3.96
CA ARG A 86 19.31 3.35 4.00
C ARG A 86 18.49 4.39 4.78
N GLY A 87 17.16 4.24 4.80
CA GLY A 87 16.28 5.16 5.51
C GLY A 87 14.82 4.97 5.17
N SER A 88 13.98 5.70 5.88
CA SER A 88 12.54 5.77 5.59
C SER A 88 12.00 7.15 5.92
N GLN A 89 10.94 7.53 5.20
CA GLN A 89 10.17 8.75 5.47
C GLN A 89 8.70 8.48 5.28
N ASN A 90 7.86 9.25 5.98
CA ASN A 90 6.42 9.26 5.83
C ASN A 90 5.96 10.69 5.54
N GLN A 91 5.26 10.86 4.43
CA GLN A 91 4.71 12.15 4.04
C GLN A 91 3.18 12.08 4.05
N PHE A 92 2.52 12.85 4.90
CA PHE A 92 1.07 12.97 4.86
C PHE A 92 0.63 13.70 3.59
N ILE A 93 -0.24 13.04 2.83
CA ILE A 93 -0.73 13.49 1.51
C ILE A 93 -2.14 14.07 1.64
N VAL A 94 -3.02 13.38 2.35
CA VAL A 94 -4.40 13.81 2.62
C VAL A 94 -4.58 13.87 4.12
N LYS A 95 -5.05 15.01 4.64
CA LYS A 95 -5.16 15.28 6.09
C LYS A 95 -3.82 15.06 6.83
N TYR A 96 -3.80 15.42 8.10
CA TYR A 96 -2.64 15.28 8.95
C TYR A 96 -3.00 14.58 10.26
N PRO A 97 -2.04 14.03 11.01
CA PRO A 97 -2.29 13.47 12.33
C PRO A 97 -2.98 14.50 13.25
N GLY A 98 -4.10 14.09 13.82
CA GLY A 98 -4.92 14.95 14.67
C GLY A 98 -6.05 15.68 13.96
N ASP A 99 -6.10 15.66 12.62
CA ASP A 99 -7.28 16.15 11.90
C ASP A 99 -8.49 15.26 12.22
N ALA A 100 -9.63 15.88 12.43
CA ALA A 100 -10.87 15.15 12.65
C ALA A 100 -11.31 14.38 11.40
N PHE A 101 -11.85 13.20 11.61
CA PHE A 101 -12.48 12.40 10.57
C PHE A 101 -13.61 11.55 11.15
N ASP A 102 -14.53 11.12 10.29
CA ASP A 102 -15.64 10.24 10.66
C ASP A 102 -15.94 9.29 9.48
N LEU A 103 -15.36 8.08 9.53
CA LEU A 103 -15.56 7.06 8.49
C LEU A 103 -17.03 6.62 8.39
N GLU A 104 -17.79 6.67 9.49
CA GLU A 104 -19.21 6.30 9.50
C GLU A 104 -20.05 7.36 8.76
N ALA A 105 -19.61 8.62 8.79
CA ALA A 105 -20.18 9.70 7.98
C ALA A 105 -19.60 9.80 6.56
N GLY A 106 -18.61 8.96 6.22
CA GLY A 106 -17.95 8.95 4.90
C GLY A 106 -16.83 9.98 4.75
N ASP A 107 -16.31 10.51 5.86
CA ASP A 107 -15.15 11.39 5.87
C ASP A 107 -13.89 10.58 6.21
N ASP A 108 -12.92 10.62 5.32
CA ASP A 108 -11.74 9.76 5.38
C ASP A 108 -10.71 10.20 6.44
N HIS A 109 -9.89 9.26 6.88
CA HIS A 109 -8.80 9.49 7.83
C HIS A 109 -7.53 10.01 7.12
N PRO A 110 -6.49 10.47 7.88
CA PRO A 110 -5.20 10.85 7.30
C PRO A 110 -4.57 9.73 6.45
N ARG A 111 -3.99 10.12 5.31
CA ARG A 111 -3.33 9.24 4.34
C ARG A 111 -1.89 9.66 4.13
N ALA A 112 -0.95 8.75 4.36
CA ALA A 112 0.46 9.02 4.19
C ALA A 112 1.10 8.13 3.13
N LEU A 113 2.00 8.72 2.34
CA LEU A 113 2.95 8.02 1.49
C LEU A 113 4.11 7.57 2.37
N GLN A 114 4.29 6.26 2.46
CA GLN A 114 5.41 5.64 3.16
C GLN A 114 6.51 5.35 2.13
N VAL A 115 7.72 5.84 2.35
CA VAL A 115 8.86 5.61 1.46
C VAL A 115 9.99 4.97 2.24
N VAL A 116 10.60 3.93 1.66
CA VAL A 116 11.85 3.33 2.15
C VAL A 116 12.92 3.46 1.08
N GLN A 117 14.14 3.79 1.49
CA GLN A 117 15.31 3.88 0.64
C GLN A 117 16.21 2.67 0.91
N LEU A 118 16.60 2.00 -0.14
CA LEU A 118 17.26 0.72 -0.11
C LEU A 118 18.49 0.70 -1.02
N ALA A 119 19.35 -0.29 -0.84
CA ALA A 119 20.31 -0.69 -1.85
C ALA A 119 20.36 -2.22 -1.94
N ASP A 120 20.61 -2.72 -3.15
CA ASP A 120 20.80 -4.14 -3.42
C ASP A 120 22.20 -4.63 -2.97
N GLU A 121 22.55 -5.85 -3.28
CA GLU A 121 23.86 -6.45 -2.98
C GLU A 121 25.03 -5.80 -3.74
N HIS A 122 24.74 -5.14 -4.86
CA HIS A 122 25.70 -4.41 -5.71
C HIS A 122 25.80 -2.91 -5.39
N ASP A 123 25.15 -2.45 -4.30
CA ASP A 123 25.04 -1.06 -3.89
C ASP A 123 24.23 -0.16 -4.87
N ASN A 124 23.39 -0.73 -5.72
CA ASN A 124 22.44 0.02 -6.52
C ASN A 124 21.33 0.57 -5.63
N ASN A 125 21.22 1.88 -5.57
CA ASN A 125 20.22 2.56 -4.75
C ASN A 125 18.86 2.60 -5.44
N PHE A 126 17.80 2.40 -4.66
CA PHE A 126 16.42 2.56 -5.12
C PHE A 126 15.47 2.84 -3.94
N ALA A 127 14.27 3.29 -4.26
CA ALA A 127 13.23 3.53 -3.27
C ALA A 127 11.96 2.72 -3.57
N VAL A 128 11.24 2.37 -2.51
CA VAL A 128 9.89 1.78 -2.60
C VAL A 128 8.94 2.65 -1.82
N ALA A 129 7.88 3.09 -2.49
CA ALA A 129 6.82 3.91 -1.94
C ALA A 129 5.51 3.11 -1.87
N ASN A 130 4.91 3.07 -0.69
CA ASN A 130 3.67 2.37 -0.39
C ASN A 130 2.58 3.36 -0.02
N TYR A 131 1.46 3.35 -0.72
CA TYR A 131 0.38 4.30 -0.50
C TYR A 131 -0.99 3.62 -0.39
N HIS A 132 -1.82 4.11 0.54
CA HIS A 132 -3.24 3.80 0.58
C HIS A 132 -4.03 5.09 0.35
N GLY A 133 -4.68 5.18 -0.81
CA GLY A 133 -5.31 6.37 -1.34
C GLY A 133 -6.60 6.78 -0.62
N TYR A 134 -6.99 8.03 -0.83
CA TYR A 134 -8.22 8.60 -0.32
C TYR A 134 -9.44 7.77 -0.71
N TRP A 135 -10.26 7.48 0.29
CA TRP A 135 -11.50 6.74 0.13
C TRP A 135 -12.71 7.65 0.38
N SER A 136 -13.78 7.43 -0.37
CA SER A 136 -15.07 8.07 -0.14
C SER A 136 -16.19 7.09 -0.48
N ASN A 137 -17.40 7.36 0.00
CA ASN A 137 -18.60 6.58 -0.36
C ASN A 137 -19.02 6.74 -1.84
N GLY A 138 -18.43 7.70 -2.55
CA GLY A 138 -18.66 7.95 -3.97
C GLY A 138 -17.92 7.01 -4.92
N PRO A 139 -18.06 7.24 -6.23
CA PRO A 139 -17.35 6.49 -7.24
C PRO A 139 -15.83 6.71 -7.15
N LYS A 140 -15.05 5.74 -7.61
CA LYS A 140 -13.57 5.82 -7.65
C LYS A 140 -13.08 6.64 -8.86
N THR A 141 -13.68 7.80 -9.09
CA THR A 141 -13.38 8.77 -10.14
C THR A 141 -12.67 9.99 -9.58
N ASP A 142 -12.32 10.94 -10.44
CA ASP A 142 -11.67 12.19 -10.03
C ASP A 142 -12.56 13.05 -9.13
N ASP A 143 -11.93 13.63 -8.13
CA ASP A 143 -12.38 14.77 -7.34
C ASP A 143 -11.18 15.66 -6.98
N GLU A 144 -11.40 16.80 -6.34
CA GLU A 144 -10.32 17.72 -5.99
C GLU A 144 -9.29 17.10 -5.05
N VAL A 145 -9.72 16.27 -4.09
CA VAL A 145 -8.83 15.60 -3.13
C VAL A 145 -7.93 14.61 -3.84
N ARG A 146 -8.47 13.79 -4.75
CA ARG A 146 -7.72 12.79 -5.51
C ARG A 146 -6.73 13.40 -6.50
N LEU A 147 -7.12 14.49 -7.16
CA LEU A 147 -6.23 15.24 -8.05
C LEU A 147 -5.06 15.84 -7.26
N GLU A 148 -5.33 16.48 -6.13
CA GLU A 148 -4.31 17.04 -5.26
C GLU A 148 -3.41 15.96 -4.64
N GLN A 149 -3.99 14.86 -4.19
CA GLN A 149 -3.26 13.67 -3.73
C GLN A 149 -2.19 13.23 -4.74
N SER A 150 -2.57 13.07 -6.00
CA SER A 150 -1.65 12.60 -7.03
C SER A 150 -0.53 13.59 -7.31
N LYS A 151 -0.81 14.90 -7.28
CA LYS A 151 0.23 15.94 -7.41
C LYS A 151 1.23 15.89 -6.27
N ARG A 152 0.77 15.80 -5.02
CA ARG A 152 1.65 15.74 -3.85
C ARG A 152 2.49 14.47 -3.83
N ILE A 153 1.93 13.33 -4.25
CA ILE A 153 2.70 12.10 -4.41
C ILE A 153 3.83 12.31 -5.42
N ARG A 154 3.52 12.92 -6.58
CA ARG A 154 4.54 13.23 -7.59
C ARG A 154 5.64 14.13 -7.05
N GLU A 155 5.31 15.20 -6.34
CA GLU A 155 6.28 16.11 -5.73
C GLU A 155 7.26 15.35 -4.81
N VAL A 156 6.77 14.40 -4.01
CA VAL A 156 7.63 13.59 -3.14
C VAL A 156 8.53 12.68 -3.96
N LEU A 157 7.99 11.98 -4.97
CA LEU A 157 8.72 11.04 -5.80
C LEU A 157 9.78 11.74 -6.67
N ASP A 158 9.47 12.88 -7.26
CA ASP A 158 10.39 13.68 -8.06
C ASP A 158 11.59 14.20 -7.23
N GLY A 159 11.43 14.29 -5.91
CA GLY A 159 12.49 14.65 -4.98
C GLY A 159 13.41 13.50 -4.54
N LEU A 160 13.14 12.24 -4.91
CA LEU A 160 13.92 11.08 -4.42
C LEU A 160 15.33 11.00 -5.02
N GLY A 161 15.50 11.38 -6.29
CA GLY A 161 16.81 11.39 -6.96
C GLY A 161 17.41 10.00 -7.21
N GLU A 162 16.64 8.94 -7.11
CA GLU A 162 17.03 7.55 -7.33
C GLU A 162 15.87 6.77 -7.98
N PRO A 163 16.11 5.62 -8.65
CA PRO A 163 15.07 4.76 -9.17
C PRO A 163 14.05 4.40 -8.11
N TYR A 164 12.77 4.34 -8.47
CA TYR A 164 11.74 4.01 -7.49
C TYR A 164 10.56 3.20 -8.04
N ILE A 165 9.90 2.53 -7.12
CA ILE A 165 8.65 1.81 -7.33
C ILE A 165 7.60 2.43 -6.41
N LEU A 166 6.45 2.82 -6.96
CA LEU A 166 5.29 3.28 -6.23
C LEU A 166 4.20 2.21 -6.33
N CYS A 167 3.72 1.71 -5.20
CA CYS A 167 2.67 0.69 -5.16
C CYS A 167 1.60 1.00 -4.12
N GLY A 168 0.46 0.35 -4.24
CA GLY A 168 -0.62 0.38 -3.24
C GLY A 168 -2.03 0.42 -3.80
N ASP A 169 -2.99 0.59 -2.90
CA ASP A 169 -4.40 0.83 -3.23
C ASP A 169 -4.62 2.35 -3.41
N PHE A 170 -4.82 2.79 -4.63
CA PHE A 170 -5.07 4.22 -4.94
C PHE A 170 -6.54 4.60 -4.85
N ASN A 171 -7.45 3.63 -4.74
CA ASN A 171 -8.90 3.86 -4.78
C ASN A 171 -9.37 4.63 -6.03
N LEU A 172 -8.75 4.38 -7.19
CA LEU A 172 -8.97 5.06 -8.47
C LEU A 172 -9.22 4.06 -9.61
N LEU A 173 -10.07 4.45 -10.56
CA LEU A 173 -10.23 3.72 -11.83
C LEU A 173 -9.12 4.10 -12.82
N PRO A 174 -8.77 3.19 -13.77
CA PRO A 174 -7.67 3.40 -14.73
C PRO A 174 -7.81 4.63 -15.62
N THR A 175 -9.03 5.13 -15.78
CA THR A 175 -9.39 6.24 -16.70
C THR A 175 -9.37 7.61 -16.02
N THR A 176 -8.88 7.70 -14.78
CA THR A 176 -8.88 8.95 -14.02
C THR A 176 -7.68 9.84 -14.37
N LYS A 177 -7.90 11.16 -14.35
CA LYS A 177 -6.83 12.16 -14.50
C LYS A 177 -5.84 12.10 -13.32
N SER A 178 -6.32 11.70 -12.16
CA SER A 178 -5.46 11.47 -10.98
C SER A 178 -4.39 10.42 -11.26
N LEU A 179 -4.73 9.29 -11.92
CA LEU A 179 -3.75 8.30 -12.35
C LEU A 179 -2.87 8.81 -13.50
N ASP A 180 -3.41 9.63 -14.43
CA ASP A 180 -2.60 10.21 -15.50
C ASP A 180 -1.49 11.13 -14.95
N ILE A 181 -1.75 11.84 -13.84
CA ILE A 181 -0.72 12.61 -13.13
C ILE A 181 0.39 11.68 -12.63
N LEU A 182 0.05 10.53 -12.06
CA LEU A 182 1.04 9.55 -11.58
C LEU A 182 1.79 8.89 -12.74
N ARG A 183 1.12 8.58 -13.85
CA ARG A 183 1.70 7.96 -15.05
C ARG A 183 2.72 8.85 -15.75
N ASN A 184 2.66 10.16 -15.57
CA ASN A 184 3.57 11.08 -16.27
C ASN A 184 5.04 10.78 -15.92
N GLY A 185 5.77 10.18 -16.86
CA GLY A 185 7.16 9.76 -16.69
C GLY A 185 7.34 8.43 -15.96
N LEU A 186 6.27 7.71 -15.60
CA LEU A 186 6.32 6.38 -15.00
C LEU A 186 5.70 5.32 -15.90
N VAL A 187 6.07 4.08 -15.67
CA VAL A 187 5.46 2.91 -16.30
C VAL A 187 4.38 2.36 -15.37
N ASP A 188 3.14 2.37 -15.81
CA ASP A 188 2.00 1.71 -15.12
C ASP A 188 2.01 0.23 -15.47
N MET A 189 2.34 -0.63 -14.50
CA MET A 189 2.44 -2.08 -14.71
C MET A 189 1.08 -2.73 -14.97
N VAL A 190 0.00 -2.23 -14.35
CA VAL A 190 -1.36 -2.72 -14.60
C VAL A 190 -1.77 -2.49 -16.05
N GLN A 191 -1.48 -1.30 -16.58
CA GLN A 191 -1.76 -0.95 -17.98
C GLN A 191 -0.81 -1.71 -18.94
N LYS A 192 0.49 -1.77 -18.63
CA LYS A 192 1.50 -2.41 -19.48
C LYS A 192 1.23 -3.89 -19.71
N TYR A 193 0.77 -4.59 -18.67
CA TYR A 193 0.49 -6.03 -18.72
C TYR A 193 -0.99 -6.36 -18.94
N ASP A 194 -1.81 -5.34 -19.24
CA ASP A 194 -3.25 -5.48 -19.54
C ASP A 194 -3.99 -6.36 -18.54
N LEU A 195 -3.77 -6.10 -17.23
CA LEU A 195 -4.45 -6.86 -16.18
C LEU A 195 -5.97 -6.64 -16.28
N PRO A 196 -6.78 -7.70 -16.19
CA PRO A 196 -8.23 -7.57 -16.27
C PRO A 196 -8.87 -6.97 -15.02
N THR A 197 -8.23 -7.12 -13.87
CA THR A 197 -8.72 -6.64 -12.58
C THR A 197 -7.62 -6.72 -11.52
N THR A 198 -7.74 -5.90 -10.47
CA THR A 198 -6.96 -6.02 -9.22
C THR A 198 -7.85 -6.46 -8.05
N ARG A 199 -9.11 -6.85 -8.32
CA ARG A 199 -10.07 -7.32 -7.32
C ARG A 199 -10.20 -8.84 -7.34
N SER A 200 -10.30 -9.42 -6.14
CA SER A 200 -10.56 -10.85 -5.97
C SER A 200 -12.06 -11.16 -6.01
N SER A 201 -12.40 -12.45 -5.94
CA SER A 201 -13.78 -12.93 -5.84
C SER A 201 -14.50 -12.56 -4.52
N LEU A 202 -13.79 -12.06 -3.53
CA LEU A 202 -14.36 -11.56 -2.27
C LEU A 202 -14.93 -10.15 -2.39
N TYR A 203 -14.56 -9.39 -3.44
CA TYR A 203 -15.11 -8.06 -3.69
C TYR A 203 -16.58 -8.14 -4.13
N LYS A 204 -17.48 -7.55 -3.34
CA LYS A 204 -18.94 -7.70 -3.51
C LYS A 204 -19.72 -6.39 -3.67
N ARG A 205 -19.03 -5.27 -3.93
CA ARG A 205 -19.73 -3.99 -4.08
C ARG A 205 -20.52 -3.93 -5.38
N ILE A 206 -21.72 -3.31 -5.31
CA ILE A 206 -22.67 -3.20 -6.43
C ILE A 206 -22.10 -2.29 -7.54
N ASP A 207 -21.31 -1.30 -7.20
CA ASP A 207 -20.68 -0.33 -8.07
C ASP A 207 -19.38 -0.84 -8.70
N TYR A 208 -19.30 -2.10 -9.01
CA TYR A 208 -18.11 -2.84 -9.46
C TYR A 208 -16.98 -1.94 -10.00
N ALA A 209 -15.98 -1.70 -9.16
CA ALA A 209 -14.74 -1.04 -9.52
C ALA A 209 -13.63 -2.10 -9.66
N PRO A 210 -13.33 -2.57 -10.88
CA PRO A 210 -12.44 -3.71 -11.10
C PRO A 210 -10.98 -3.40 -10.76
N PHE A 211 -10.66 -2.13 -10.53
CA PHE A 211 -9.32 -1.69 -10.19
C PHE A 211 -9.31 -0.80 -8.95
N ALA A 212 -8.22 -0.88 -8.21
CA ALA A 212 -7.89 0.01 -7.12
C ALA A 212 -6.38 0.05 -6.87
N ASP A 213 -5.69 -1.05 -7.15
CA ASP A 213 -4.30 -1.30 -6.84
C ASP A 213 -3.45 -1.11 -8.09
N TYR A 214 -2.30 -0.47 -7.92
CA TYR A 214 -1.36 -0.20 -9.02
C TYR A 214 0.07 -0.36 -8.56
N ILE A 215 0.96 -0.68 -9.51
CA ILE A 215 2.40 -0.53 -9.38
C ILE A 215 2.88 0.35 -10.52
N PHE A 216 3.57 1.43 -10.17
CA PHE A 216 4.26 2.33 -11.10
C PHE A 216 5.75 2.22 -10.86
N THR A 217 6.55 2.25 -11.93
CA THR A 217 8.01 2.25 -11.84
C THR A 217 8.61 3.43 -12.54
N SER A 218 9.72 3.96 -12.02
CA SER A 218 10.56 4.88 -12.77
C SER A 218 11.22 4.16 -13.96
N PRO A 219 11.63 4.87 -15.03
CA PRO A 219 12.15 4.24 -16.26
C PRO A 219 13.41 3.38 -16.07
N GLU A 220 14.16 3.62 -15.00
CA GLU A 220 15.40 2.88 -14.67
C GLU A 220 15.12 1.51 -14.05
N VAL A 221 13.89 1.27 -13.57
CA VAL A 221 13.46 -0.05 -13.08
C VAL A 221 13.03 -0.88 -14.29
N LYS A 222 13.71 -2.00 -14.51
CA LYS A 222 13.38 -2.95 -15.58
C LYS A 222 12.59 -4.11 -15.02
N ASP A 223 11.33 -4.20 -15.41
CA ASP A 223 10.47 -5.30 -15.02
C ASP A 223 10.87 -6.59 -15.77
N ALA A 224 11.09 -7.65 -15.03
CA ALA A 224 11.26 -9.00 -15.57
C ALA A 224 9.91 -9.73 -15.68
N GLN A 225 9.04 -9.57 -14.67
CA GLN A 225 7.70 -10.13 -14.66
C GLN A 225 6.76 -9.26 -13.81
N PHE A 226 5.49 -9.20 -14.23
CA PHE A 226 4.42 -8.60 -13.43
C PHE A 226 3.13 -9.40 -13.55
N ARG A 227 2.45 -9.62 -12.43
CA ARG A 227 1.17 -10.35 -12.39
C ARG A 227 0.33 -10.01 -11.16
N ALA A 228 -0.96 -10.24 -11.25
CA ALA A 228 -1.81 -10.42 -10.10
C ALA A 228 -1.78 -11.90 -9.68
N LEU A 229 -1.65 -12.17 -8.37
CA LEU A 229 -1.63 -13.54 -7.84
C LEU A 229 -3.07 -14.04 -7.65
N ASP A 230 -3.29 -15.33 -7.92
CA ASP A 230 -4.63 -15.94 -7.82
C ASP A 230 -5.07 -16.25 -6.37
N ASP A 231 -4.20 -16.00 -5.40
CA ASP A 231 -4.50 -16.25 -3.99
C ASP A 231 -5.56 -15.29 -3.46
N VAL A 232 -6.68 -15.84 -2.98
CA VAL A 232 -7.82 -15.08 -2.48
C VAL A 232 -7.74 -14.95 -0.95
N VAL A 233 -7.02 -13.95 -0.47
CA VAL A 233 -6.82 -13.68 0.96
C VAL A 233 -7.41 -12.35 1.42
N SER A 234 -7.83 -11.52 0.48
CA SER A 234 -8.48 -10.22 0.63
C SER A 234 -9.47 -10.02 -0.51
N ASP A 235 -10.29 -8.99 -0.48
CA ASP A 235 -11.10 -8.54 -1.62
C ASP A 235 -10.26 -7.85 -2.71
N HIS A 236 -8.96 -7.66 -2.47
CA HIS A 236 -7.92 -7.29 -3.43
C HIS A 236 -7.04 -8.49 -3.79
N LEU A 237 -6.53 -8.53 -5.03
CA LEU A 237 -5.47 -9.44 -5.42
C LEU A 237 -4.12 -8.84 -5.07
N ALA A 238 -3.19 -9.68 -4.62
CA ALA A 238 -1.80 -9.24 -4.46
C ALA A 238 -1.16 -9.05 -5.84
N LEU A 239 -0.47 -7.92 -6.02
CA LEU A 239 0.32 -7.64 -7.22
C LEU A 239 1.78 -7.97 -6.96
N GLU A 240 2.39 -8.73 -7.88
CA GLU A 240 3.80 -9.13 -7.82
C GLU A 240 4.56 -8.52 -8.99
N LEU A 241 5.68 -7.87 -8.68
CA LEU A 241 6.63 -7.33 -9.64
C LEU A 241 8.01 -7.94 -9.38
N GLU A 242 8.59 -8.57 -10.39
CA GLU A 242 9.99 -8.96 -10.43
C GLU A 242 10.74 -7.95 -11.31
N PHE A 243 11.88 -7.44 -10.83
CA PHE A 243 12.58 -6.34 -11.50
C PHE A 243 14.08 -6.36 -11.27
N ASP A 244 14.80 -5.71 -12.20
CA ASP A 244 16.20 -5.38 -12.10
C ASP A 244 16.40 -3.86 -12.06
N LEU A 245 17.49 -3.41 -11.46
CA LEU A 245 17.96 -2.03 -11.49
C LEU A 245 19.04 -1.87 -12.58
N VAL A 246 18.95 -0.80 -13.37
CA VAL A 246 19.89 -0.54 -14.49
C VAL A 246 20.67 0.74 -14.24
#